data_b277257b44d4ae735ed967fad2c40171
#
_entry.id   b277257b44d4ae735ed967fad2c40171
#
_cell.length_a   1.000
_cell.length_b   1.000
_cell.length_c   1.000
_cell.angle_alpha   90.00
_cell.angle_beta   90.00
_cell.angle_gamma   90.00
#
_symmetry.space_group_name_H-M   'P 1'
#
loop_
_entity.id
_entity.type
_entity.pdbx_description
1 polymer ?
#
loop_
_entity_poly.entity_id
_entity_poly.type
_entity_poly.pdbx_seq_one_letter_code
_entity_poly.pdbx_strand_id
1 'polypeptide(L)'
;MRKTKSAILEAVHQTAKGLHKAGVLDQLTLREFDRLCLPPAEPLEPDQIKKIREATRVSQAVFAALLNTSLSTVQKWEIGQKKPTGTTLKLLHLVQKRGLEVIA
;
A
#
# COMPACT_ATOMS: atom_id res chain seq x y z
N MET A 1 -18.36 6.56 1.30
CA MET A 1 -18.29 5.17 0.91
C MET A 1 -16.88 4.69 0.82
N ARG A 2 -16.66 3.53 1.30
CA ARG A 2 -15.34 2.96 1.33
C ARG A 2 -14.89 2.43 -0.03
N LYS A 3 -13.66 2.67 -0.39
CA LYS A 3 -13.06 2.14 -1.62
C LYS A 3 -12.20 0.93 -1.30
N THR A 4 -12.19 -0.03 -2.18
CA THR A 4 -11.32 -1.18 -2.07
C THR A 4 -10.09 -1.01 -2.94
N LYS A 5 -9.11 -1.87 -2.76
CA LYS A 5 -7.81 -1.72 -3.40
C LYS A 5 -7.73 -2.38 -4.76
N SER A 6 -8.64 -3.29 -5.05
CA SER A 6 -8.64 -4.02 -6.31
C SER A 6 -10.06 -4.35 -6.74
N ALA A 7 -10.23 -4.70 -8.00
CA ALA A 7 -11.54 -5.09 -8.51
C ALA A 7 -12.11 -6.31 -7.79
N ILE A 8 -11.24 -7.25 -7.41
CA ILE A 8 -11.66 -8.44 -6.66
C ILE A 8 -12.15 -8.04 -5.27
N LEU A 9 -11.39 -7.21 -4.57
CA LEU A 9 -11.79 -6.73 -3.26
C LEU A 9 -13.05 -5.88 -3.35
N GLU A 10 -13.17 -5.10 -4.42
CA GLU A 10 -14.37 -4.32 -4.65
C GLU A 10 -15.60 -5.22 -4.74
N ALA A 11 -15.51 -6.28 -5.52
CA ALA A 11 -16.61 -7.24 -5.67
C ALA A 11 -16.94 -7.92 -4.34
N VAL A 12 -15.92 -8.31 -3.59
CA VAL A 12 -16.10 -8.91 -2.26
C VAL A 12 -16.77 -7.93 -1.32
N HIS A 13 -16.35 -6.66 -1.33
CA HIS A 13 -16.96 -5.64 -0.50
C HIS A 13 -18.41 -5.38 -0.87
N GLN A 14 -18.74 -5.41 -2.14
CA GLN A 14 -20.14 -5.26 -2.57
C GLN A 14 -21.00 -6.38 -2.03
N THR A 15 -20.52 -7.61 -2.10
CA THR A 15 -21.22 -8.76 -1.55
C THR A 15 -21.39 -8.64 -0.04
N ALA A 16 -20.32 -8.28 0.67
CA ALA A 16 -20.34 -8.12 2.11
C ALA A 16 -21.28 -6.99 2.54
N LYS A 17 -21.32 -5.90 1.79
CA LYS A 17 -22.27 -4.82 2.05
C LYS A 17 -23.71 -5.25 1.88
N GLY A 18 -23.97 -6.07 0.89
CA GLY A 18 -25.29 -6.66 0.70
C GLY A 18 -25.69 -7.48 1.91
N LEU A 19 -24.79 -8.31 2.40
CA LEU A 19 -25.02 -9.12 3.60
C LEU A 19 -25.18 -8.23 4.84
N HIS A 20 -24.40 -7.16 4.93
CA HIS A 20 -24.52 -6.22 6.04
C HIS A 20 -25.87 -5.54 6.05
N LYS A 21 -26.36 -5.10 4.88
CA LYS A 21 -27.68 -4.51 4.76
C LYS A 21 -28.77 -5.48 5.19
N ALA A 22 -28.55 -6.76 4.96
CA ALA A 22 -29.49 -7.79 5.38
C ALA A 22 -29.36 -8.15 6.85
N GLY A 23 -28.44 -7.50 7.57
CA GLY A 23 -28.23 -7.79 8.99
C GLY A 23 -27.40 -9.02 9.26
N VAL A 24 -26.70 -9.53 8.25
CA VAL A 24 -25.91 -10.75 8.37
C VAL A 24 -24.47 -10.45 8.74
N LEU A 25 -23.95 -9.29 8.32
CA LEU A 25 -22.54 -8.94 8.50
C LEU A 25 -22.44 -7.49 8.97
N ASP A 26 -21.62 -7.24 9.97
CA ASP A 26 -21.43 -5.90 10.49
C ASP A 26 -20.14 -5.24 9.97
N GLN A 27 -19.95 -3.96 10.32
CA GLN A 27 -18.80 -3.18 9.86
C GLN A 27 -17.46 -3.74 10.35
N LEU A 28 -17.43 -4.21 11.58
CA LEU A 28 -16.22 -4.77 12.16
C LEU A 28 -15.79 -6.02 11.40
N THR A 29 -16.76 -6.85 11.07
CA THR A 29 -16.51 -8.07 10.30
C THR A 29 -15.95 -7.74 8.91
N LEU A 30 -16.42 -6.67 8.28
CA LEU A 30 -15.87 -6.21 7.00
C LEU A 30 -14.39 -5.86 7.12
N ARG A 31 -14.03 -5.17 8.18
CA ARG A 31 -12.62 -4.81 8.40
C ARG A 31 -11.75 -6.04 8.65
N GLU A 32 -12.25 -6.97 9.42
CA GLU A 32 -11.54 -8.23 9.66
C GLU A 32 -11.39 -9.02 8.39
N PHE A 33 -12.42 -9.05 7.58
CA PHE A 33 -12.39 -9.73 6.29
C PHE A 33 -11.31 -9.12 5.39
N ASP A 34 -11.22 -7.79 5.35
CA ASP A 34 -10.17 -7.09 4.60
C ASP A 34 -8.79 -7.54 5.05
N ARG A 35 -8.57 -7.59 6.35
CA ARG A 35 -7.27 -8.01 6.88
C ARG A 35 -6.93 -9.45 6.52
N LEU A 36 -7.91 -10.32 6.52
CA LEU A 36 -7.70 -11.72 6.16
C LEU A 36 -7.44 -11.90 4.68
N CYS A 37 -8.06 -11.08 3.84
CA CYS A 37 -7.91 -11.16 2.40
C CYS A 37 -6.65 -10.50 1.88
N LEU A 38 -6.06 -9.57 2.65
CA LEU A 38 -4.86 -8.85 2.23
C LEU A 38 -3.68 -9.37 3.05
N PRO A 39 -2.69 -9.96 2.39
CA PRO A 39 -1.50 -10.40 3.12
C PRO A 39 -0.80 -9.17 3.73
N PRO A 40 -0.23 -9.31 4.93
CA PRO A 40 0.53 -8.22 5.52
C PRO A 40 1.75 -7.89 4.65
N ALA A 41 2.07 -6.61 4.55
CA ALA A 41 3.26 -6.18 3.82
C ALA A 41 4.50 -6.48 4.65
N GLU A 42 5.48 -7.11 4.04
CA GLU A 42 6.73 -7.41 4.72
C GLU A 42 7.61 -6.17 4.82
N PRO A 43 8.35 -6.01 5.93
CA PRO A 43 9.28 -4.89 6.04
C PRO A 43 10.30 -4.90 4.92
N LEU A 44 10.68 -3.70 4.47
CA LEU A 44 11.70 -3.53 3.44
C LEU A 44 12.97 -2.97 4.08
N GLU A 45 14.11 -3.54 3.70
CA GLU A 45 15.38 -3.02 4.14
C GLU A 45 15.76 -1.76 3.36
N PRO A 46 16.63 -0.90 3.91
CA PRO A 46 17.04 0.32 3.20
C PRO A 46 17.55 0.06 1.78
N ASP A 47 18.35 -0.97 1.61
CA ASP A 47 18.89 -1.33 0.28
C ASP A 47 17.78 -1.72 -0.69
N GLN A 48 16.75 -2.39 -0.21
CA GLN A 48 15.62 -2.78 -1.05
C GLN A 48 14.85 -1.55 -1.51
N ILE A 49 14.63 -0.59 -0.62
CA ILE A 49 13.93 0.65 -0.97
C ILE A 49 14.72 1.42 -2.02
N LYS A 50 16.02 1.52 -1.84
CA LYS A 50 16.90 2.18 -2.79
C LYS A 50 16.86 1.50 -4.15
N LYS A 51 16.88 0.18 -4.17
CA LYS A 51 16.79 -0.60 -5.41
C LYS A 51 15.47 -0.39 -6.13
N ILE A 52 14.38 -0.33 -5.38
CA ILE A 52 13.06 -0.05 -5.96
C ILE A 52 13.08 1.31 -6.66
N ARG A 53 13.62 2.32 -6.00
CA ARG A 53 13.73 3.65 -6.59
C ARG A 53 14.63 3.66 -7.81
N GLU A 54 15.80 3.04 -7.71
CA GLU A 54 16.76 3.02 -8.82
C GLU A 54 16.21 2.26 -10.04
N ALA A 55 15.45 1.21 -9.80
CA ALA A 55 14.82 0.46 -10.88
C ALA A 55 13.80 1.30 -11.64
N THR A 56 13.19 2.27 -10.99
CA THR A 56 12.24 3.18 -11.62
C THR A 56 12.91 4.42 -12.22
N ARG A 57 14.21 4.58 -12.01
CA ARG A 57 15.02 5.65 -12.58
C ARG A 57 14.56 7.05 -12.20
N VAL A 58 14.14 7.22 -10.97
CA VAL A 58 13.73 8.54 -10.46
C VAL A 58 14.64 8.97 -9.32
N SER A 59 14.72 10.27 -9.11
CA SER A 59 15.44 10.83 -7.96
C SER A 59 14.67 10.59 -6.68
N GLN A 60 15.34 10.79 -5.54
CA GLN A 60 14.67 10.70 -4.24
C GLN A 60 13.52 11.73 -4.14
N ALA A 61 13.71 12.93 -4.68
CA ALA A 61 12.69 13.96 -4.63
C ALA A 61 11.44 13.57 -5.43
N VAL A 62 11.64 13.04 -6.62
CA VAL A 62 10.53 12.59 -7.46
C VAL A 62 9.83 11.39 -6.83
N PHE A 63 10.61 10.46 -6.29
CA PHE A 63 10.06 9.28 -5.62
C PHE A 63 9.20 9.70 -4.43
N ALA A 64 9.69 10.65 -3.63
CA ALA A 64 8.95 11.19 -2.50
C ALA A 64 7.62 11.81 -2.95
N ALA A 65 7.66 12.60 -4.02
CA ALA A 65 6.47 13.25 -4.55
C ALA A 65 5.43 12.22 -5.01
N LEU A 66 5.87 11.18 -5.69
CA LEU A 66 4.98 10.12 -6.16
C LEU A 66 4.36 9.33 -5.02
N LEU A 67 5.09 9.15 -3.94
CA LEU A 67 4.60 8.45 -2.75
C LEU A 67 3.86 9.37 -1.77
N ASN A 68 3.72 10.64 -2.13
CA ASN A 68 3.08 11.66 -1.29
C ASN A 68 3.73 11.77 0.08
N THR A 69 5.05 11.82 0.08
CA THR A 69 5.84 11.97 1.30
C THR A 69 6.94 13.00 1.06
N SER A 70 7.74 13.29 2.09
CA SER A 70 8.82 14.29 1.97
C SER A 70 10.12 13.64 1.50
N LEU A 71 10.97 14.45 0.86
CA LEU A 71 12.31 14.02 0.49
C LEU A 71 13.10 13.54 1.71
N SER A 72 12.98 14.25 2.81
CA SER A 72 13.64 13.86 4.07
C SER A 72 13.25 12.46 4.51
N THR A 73 11.98 12.09 4.35
CA THR A 73 11.50 10.78 4.72
C THR A 73 12.13 9.69 3.85
N VAL A 74 12.18 9.91 2.54
CA VAL A 74 12.82 8.95 1.62
C VAL A 74 14.30 8.79 1.95
N GLN A 75 14.98 9.88 2.22
CA GLN A 75 16.40 9.84 2.60
C GLN A 75 16.60 9.01 3.86
N LYS A 76 15.74 9.19 4.86
CA LYS A 76 15.81 8.43 6.11
C LYS A 76 15.54 6.94 5.90
N TRP A 77 14.64 6.61 5.00
CA TRP A 77 14.39 5.20 4.64
C TRP A 77 15.66 4.56 4.06
N GLU A 78 16.32 5.27 3.17
CA GLU A 78 17.47 4.69 2.44
C GLU A 78 18.74 4.60 3.28
N ILE A 79 18.82 5.33 4.37
CA ILE A 79 19.95 5.22 5.31
C ILE A 79 19.60 4.44 6.58
N GLY A 80 18.38 3.97 6.68
CA GLY A 80 17.97 3.12 7.80
C GLY A 80 17.54 3.84 9.07
N GLN A 81 17.38 5.16 9.04
CA GLN A 81 16.93 5.93 10.20
C GLN A 81 15.44 5.82 10.45
N LYS A 82 14.68 5.47 9.41
CA LYS A 82 13.23 5.37 9.50
C LYS A 82 12.78 4.25 8.59
N LYS A 83 11.70 3.59 8.96
CA LYS A 83 11.13 2.51 8.13
C LYS A 83 9.75 2.92 7.64
N PRO A 84 9.43 2.65 6.36
CA PRO A 84 8.08 2.85 5.89
C PRO A 84 7.14 1.86 6.57
N THR A 85 5.92 2.30 6.87
CA THR A 85 4.92 1.48 7.54
C THR A 85 3.56 1.70 6.89
N GLY A 86 2.63 0.81 7.18
CA GLY A 86 1.25 0.96 6.75
C GLY A 86 1.08 1.06 5.26
N THR A 87 0.29 2.04 4.83
CA THR A 87 -0.04 2.24 3.42
C THR A 87 1.19 2.48 2.56
N THR A 88 2.16 3.23 3.08
CA THR A 88 3.38 3.54 2.33
C THR A 88 4.17 2.27 2.03
N LEU A 89 4.29 1.39 3.00
CA LEU A 89 4.97 0.11 2.81
C LEU A 89 4.25 -0.71 1.74
N LYS A 90 2.94 -0.72 1.75
CA LYS A 90 2.16 -1.43 0.75
C LYS A 90 2.38 -0.84 -0.64
N LEU A 91 2.43 0.49 -0.75
CA LEU A 91 2.72 1.16 -2.02
C LEU A 91 4.09 0.78 -2.55
N LEU A 92 5.09 0.71 -1.68
CA LEU A 92 6.44 0.31 -2.08
C LEU A 92 6.46 -1.11 -2.66
N HIS A 93 5.74 -2.02 -2.03
CA HIS A 93 5.62 -3.38 -2.56
C HIS A 93 4.93 -3.41 -3.92
N LEU A 94 3.91 -2.59 -4.11
CA LEU A 94 3.23 -2.49 -5.40
C LEU A 94 4.14 -1.94 -6.48
N VAL A 95 4.92 -0.92 -6.16
CA VAL A 95 5.91 -0.35 -7.09
C VAL A 95 6.96 -1.39 -7.45
N GLN A 96 7.41 -2.16 -6.47
CA GLN A 96 8.38 -3.21 -6.69
C GLN A 96 7.87 -4.25 -7.70
N LYS A 97 6.60 -4.60 -7.59
CA LYS A 97 6.01 -5.64 -8.44
C LYS A 97 5.57 -5.12 -9.80
N ARG A 98 5.06 -3.91 -9.87
CA ARG A 98 4.38 -3.39 -11.07
C ARG A 98 4.98 -2.11 -11.63
N GLY A 99 5.96 -1.52 -10.96
CA GLY A 99 6.57 -0.27 -11.38
C GLY A 99 5.75 0.94 -10.97
N LEU A 100 6.26 2.12 -11.34
CA LEU A 100 5.66 3.39 -10.93
C LEU A 100 4.29 3.66 -11.52
N GLU A 101 3.91 2.98 -12.56
CA GLU A 101 2.61 3.17 -13.21
C GLU A 101 1.45 2.99 -12.22
N VAL A 102 1.68 2.22 -11.16
CA VAL A 102 0.67 1.94 -10.15
C VAL A 102 0.31 3.20 -9.36
N ILE A 103 1.25 4.13 -9.20
CA ILE A 103 1.07 5.32 -8.35
C ILE A 103 1.25 6.64 -9.10
N ALA A 104 1.63 6.56 -10.36
CA ALA A 104 1.86 7.76 -11.17
C ALA A 104 0.60 8.30 -11.84
#